data_3bdacb13729def51f41a26120e8fcded
#
_entry.id   3bdacb13729def51f41a26120e8fcded
#
_cell.length_a   1.000
_cell.length_b   1.000
_cell.length_c   1.000
_cell.angle_alpha   90.00
_cell.angle_beta   90.00
_cell.angle_gamma   90.00
#
_symmetry.space_group_name_H-M   'P 1'
#
loop_
_entity.id
_entity.type
_entity.pdbx_description
1 polymer ?
#
loop_
_entity_poly.entity_id
_entity_poly.type
_entity_poly.pdbx_seq_one_letter_code
_entity_poly.pdbx_strand_id
1 'polypeptide(L)'
;ITEVAYPTSGEITVNGRVSALLELTAGFDPEFTGRENIYFRGQLMGMTDAEIAELEPEIVEFADLNDYMDQPVRTYSSGMKARLGFAINVNIKPEILIVDEALSVGDTEFKKKCTAKINEIINEKDVTFLFVTHSSSVAKSFCKRGIVMRQGKMMYDSDIEDAIGYYKKMIEYSKK
;
A
#
# COMPACT_ATOMS: atom_id res chain seq x y z
N ILE A 1 -0.19 -11.31 7.65
CA ILE A 1 0.75 -11.03 6.54
C ILE A 1 1.64 -9.84 6.90
N THR A 2 1.07 -8.75 7.40
CA THR A 2 1.80 -7.53 7.80
C THR A 2 2.35 -7.55 9.24
N GLU A 3 2.22 -8.67 9.94
CA GLU A 3 2.67 -8.88 11.33
C GLU A 3 2.05 -7.94 12.38
N VAL A 4 1.02 -7.19 12.02
CA VAL A 4 0.25 -6.34 12.95
C VAL A 4 -0.49 -7.18 13.99
N ALA A 5 -0.88 -8.40 13.64
CA ALA A 5 -1.49 -9.36 14.55
C ALA A 5 -1.02 -10.78 14.24
N TYR A 6 -0.80 -11.58 15.29
CA TYR A 6 -0.45 -12.99 15.17
C TYR A 6 -1.69 -13.88 15.12
N PRO A 7 -1.67 -15.00 14.35
CA PRO A 7 -2.79 -15.94 14.33
C PRO A 7 -2.93 -16.63 15.71
N THR A 8 -4.18 -16.80 16.17
CA THR A 8 -4.46 -17.54 17.41
C THR A 8 -4.14 -19.04 17.26
N SER A 9 -4.23 -19.55 16.02
CA SER A 9 -3.88 -20.93 15.66
C SER A 9 -3.54 -20.99 14.17
N GLY A 10 -2.83 -22.02 13.75
CA GLY A 10 -2.35 -22.16 12.39
C GLY A 10 -1.04 -21.43 12.14
N GLU A 11 -0.59 -21.43 10.90
CA GLU A 11 0.68 -20.83 10.47
C GLU A 11 0.45 -19.93 9.25
N ILE A 12 1.17 -18.82 9.19
CA ILE A 12 1.21 -17.92 8.04
C ILE A 12 2.65 -17.87 7.56
N THR A 13 2.89 -18.32 6.35
CA THR A 13 4.20 -18.22 5.69
C THR A 13 4.16 -17.13 4.63
N VAL A 14 5.08 -16.20 4.70
CA VAL A 14 5.23 -15.10 3.74
C VAL A 14 6.63 -15.16 3.17
N ASN A 15 6.73 -15.30 1.85
CA ASN A 15 8.00 -15.35 1.15
C ASN A 15 8.13 -14.08 0.29
N GLY A 16 8.99 -13.16 0.70
CA GLY A 16 9.25 -11.91 0.00
C GLY A 16 9.04 -10.66 0.85
N ARG A 17 9.53 -9.55 0.33
CA ARG A 17 9.46 -8.23 0.98
C ARG A 17 8.04 -7.67 0.86
N VAL A 18 7.40 -7.46 2.01
CA VAL A 18 6.04 -6.91 2.09
C VAL A 18 6.10 -5.40 2.23
N SER A 19 5.38 -4.68 1.38
CA SER A 19 5.03 -3.27 1.58
C SER A 19 3.52 -3.14 1.73
N ALA A 20 3.08 -2.45 2.78
CA ALA A 20 1.66 -2.27 3.06
C ALA A 20 1.29 -0.78 3.09
N LEU A 21 0.31 -0.40 2.27
CA LEU A 21 -0.24 0.96 2.26
C LEU A 21 -1.39 1.12 3.28
N LEU A 22 -1.36 0.35 4.37
CA LEU A 22 -2.39 0.36 5.43
C LEU A 22 -2.25 1.60 6.32
N GLU A 23 -1.03 1.89 6.72
CA GLU A 23 -0.67 3.00 7.61
C GLU A 23 0.53 3.75 7.03
N LEU A 24 0.28 4.64 6.08
CA LEU A 24 1.31 5.37 5.33
C LEU A 24 2.27 6.16 6.23
N THR A 25 1.80 6.58 7.39
CA THR A 25 2.57 7.41 8.34
C THR A 25 3.11 6.63 9.54
N ALA A 26 2.77 5.35 9.66
CA ALA A 26 3.30 4.51 10.72
C ALA A 26 4.82 4.34 10.58
N GLY A 27 5.53 4.41 11.70
CA GLY A 27 6.98 4.25 11.75
C GLY A 27 7.77 5.47 11.26
N PHE A 28 7.17 6.64 11.12
CA PHE A 28 7.93 7.89 10.99
C PHE A 28 8.42 8.35 12.36
N ASP A 29 9.68 8.76 12.42
CA ASP A 29 10.17 9.55 13.55
C ASP A 29 9.83 11.04 13.29
N PRO A 30 9.03 11.68 14.16
CA PRO A 30 8.61 13.06 13.95
C PRO A 30 9.77 14.08 14.05
N GLU A 31 10.86 13.75 14.72
CA GLU A 31 12.02 14.61 14.86
C GLU A 31 12.98 14.51 13.66
N PHE A 32 12.90 13.43 12.89
CA PHE A 32 13.66 13.27 11.67
C PHE A 32 13.07 14.07 10.52
N THR A 33 13.93 14.51 9.61
CA THR A 33 13.54 15.12 8.34
C THR A 33 12.85 14.10 7.42
N GLY A 34 12.26 14.57 6.33
CA GLY A 34 11.71 13.68 5.32
C GLY A 34 12.75 12.71 4.76
N ARG A 35 13.97 13.20 4.49
CA ARG A 35 15.08 12.37 3.99
C ARG A 35 15.52 11.34 5.02
N GLU A 36 15.73 11.73 6.26
CA GLU A 36 16.10 10.81 7.33
C GLU A 36 15.04 9.73 7.54
N ASN A 37 13.76 10.07 7.40
CA ASN A 37 12.67 9.09 7.44
C ASN A 37 12.68 8.11 6.25
N ILE A 38 13.15 8.51 5.05
CA ILE A 38 13.36 7.58 3.94
C ILE A 38 14.38 6.52 4.35
N TYR A 39 15.53 6.92 4.88
CA TYR A 39 16.58 5.98 5.34
C TYR A 39 16.08 5.11 6.48
N PHE A 40 15.47 5.70 7.50
CA PHE A 40 14.93 4.98 8.64
C PHE A 40 13.93 3.89 8.22
N ARG A 41 12.99 4.22 7.34
CA ARG A 41 12.01 3.25 6.82
C ARG A 41 12.65 2.19 5.93
N GLY A 42 13.59 2.55 5.07
CA GLY A 42 14.33 1.59 4.24
C GLY A 42 15.08 0.58 5.08
N GLN A 43 15.78 1.04 6.12
CA GLN A 43 16.51 0.16 7.07
C GLN A 43 15.56 -0.78 7.83
N LEU A 44 14.39 -0.30 8.28
CA LEU A 44 13.36 -1.15 8.89
C LEU A 44 12.84 -2.24 7.94
N MET A 45 12.89 -2.00 6.63
CA MET A 45 12.54 -2.97 5.60
C MET A 45 13.73 -3.86 5.19
N GLY A 46 14.86 -3.76 5.89
CA GLY A 46 16.05 -4.59 5.67
C GLY A 46 16.95 -4.14 4.52
N MET A 47 16.81 -2.89 4.05
CA MET A 47 17.67 -2.33 3.00
C MET A 47 18.96 -1.77 3.56
N THR A 48 20.01 -1.81 2.76
CA THR A 48 21.29 -1.14 3.03
C THR A 48 21.19 0.35 2.68
N ASP A 49 22.04 1.18 3.28
CA ASP A 49 22.10 2.62 2.99
C ASP A 49 22.41 2.88 1.50
N ALA A 50 23.20 2.02 0.86
CA ALA A 50 23.51 2.14 -0.56
C ALA A 50 22.26 1.93 -1.44
N GLU A 51 21.44 0.91 -1.14
CA GLU A 51 20.17 0.65 -1.84
C GLU A 51 19.18 1.80 -1.64
N ILE A 52 19.12 2.36 -0.43
CA ILE A 52 18.24 3.50 -0.12
C ILE A 52 18.69 4.75 -0.87
N ALA A 53 20.01 5.02 -0.91
CA ALA A 53 20.57 6.18 -1.61
C ALA A 53 20.29 6.14 -3.13
N GLU A 54 20.21 4.96 -3.73
CA GLU A 54 19.81 4.81 -5.14
C GLU A 54 18.33 5.16 -5.39
N LEU A 55 17.46 4.89 -4.41
CA LEU A 55 16.02 5.12 -4.52
C LEU A 55 15.59 6.50 -4.02
N GLU A 56 16.38 7.14 -3.15
CA GLU A 56 16.05 8.44 -2.55
C GLU A 56 15.63 9.50 -3.57
N PRO A 57 16.34 9.73 -4.69
CA PRO A 57 15.96 10.74 -5.66
C PRO A 57 14.55 10.51 -6.24
N GLU A 58 14.20 9.27 -6.56
CA GLU A 58 12.89 8.90 -7.08
C GLU A 58 11.79 9.10 -6.03
N ILE A 59 12.07 8.75 -4.76
CA ILE A 59 11.13 8.93 -3.65
C ILE A 59 10.86 10.43 -3.43
N VAL A 60 11.91 11.25 -3.41
CA VAL A 60 11.80 12.70 -3.22
C VAL A 60 11.00 13.36 -4.34
N GLU A 61 11.30 13.02 -5.60
CA GLU A 61 10.56 13.52 -6.77
C GLU A 61 9.09 13.06 -6.73
N PHE A 62 8.85 11.80 -6.35
CA PHE A 62 7.49 11.30 -6.25
C PHE A 62 6.69 11.99 -5.16
N ALA A 63 7.27 12.20 -3.96
CA ALA A 63 6.61 12.84 -2.83
C ALA A 63 6.24 14.31 -3.12
N ASP A 64 7.05 14.99 -3.93
CA ASP A 64 6.83 16.38 -4.38
C ASP A 64 6.59 17.33 -3.17
N LEU A 65 7.52 17.27 -2.21
CA LEU A 65 7.48 18.07 -0.97
C LEU A 65 8.50 19.21 -0.97
N ASN A 66 9.34 19.30 -2.02
CA ASN A 66 10.34 20.36 -2.20
C ASN A 66 11.20 20.59 -0.94
N ASP A 67 11.35 21.83 -0.51
CA ASP A 67 12.17 22.24 0.64
C ASP A 67 11.73 21.61 1.98
N TYR A 68 10.51 21.09 2.05
CA TYR A 68 10.05 20.38 3.25
C TYR A 68 10.77 19.06 3.48
N MET A 69 11.40 18.48 2.44
CA MET A 69 12.14 17.22 2.61
C MET A 69 13.28 17.33 3.62
N ASP A 70 13.82 18.53 3.82
CA ASP A 70 14.90 18.81 4.76
C ASP A 70 14.39 19.40 6.11
N GLN A 71 13.06 19.39 6.32
CA GLN A 71 12.42 19.82 7.56
C GLN A 71 11.95 18.60 8.38
N PRO A 72 11.90 18.71 9.72
CA PRO A 72 11.38 17.63 10.58
C PRO A 72 9.92 17.27 10.25
N VAL A 73 9.61 15.99 10.20
CA VAL A 73 8.27 15.48 9.81
C VAL A 73 7.16 15.93 10.78
N ARG A 74 7.49 16.32 12.02
CA ARG A 74 6.52 16.93 12.94
C ARG A 74 5.90 18.22 12.39
N THR A 75 6.57 18.92 11.47
CA THR A 75 6.07 20.16 10.84
C THR A 75 5.16 19.88 9.64
N TYR A 76 5.07 18.61 9.18
CA TYR A 76 4.29 18.25 8.01
C TYR A 76 2.79 18.21 8.31
N SER A 77 1.98 18.65 7.36
CA SER A 77 0.55 18.36 7.36
C SER A 77 0.29 16.84 7.21
N SER A 78 -0.93 16.40 7.55
CA SER A 78 -1.32 15.01 7.34
C SER A 78 -1.18 14.57 5.87
N GLY A 79 -1.51 15.47 4.93
CA GLY A 79 -1.35 15.23 3.50
C GLY A 79 0.11 15.05 3.08
N MET A 80 1.03 15.87 3.61
CA MET A 80 2.46 15.76 3.34
C MET A 80 3.04 14.45 3.88
N LYS A 81 2.66 14.09 5.11
CA LYS A 81 3.06 12.80 5.71
C LYS A 81 2.58 11.62 4.85
N ALA A 82 1.34 11.68 4.41
CA ALA A 82 0.76 10.64 3.58
C ALA A 82 1.42 10.56 2.19
N ARG A 83 1.78 11.70 1.57
CA ARG A 83 2.56 11.76 0.32
C ARG A 83 3.93 11.09 0.48
N LEU A 84 4.68 11.46 1.53
CA LEU A 84 5.98 10.85 1.82
C LEU A 84 5.87 9.36 2.08
N GLY A 85 4.92 8.95 2.94
CA GLY A 85 4.72 7.53 3.25
C GLY A 85 4.35 6.71 2.03
N PHE A 86 3.47 7.22 1.17
CA PHE A 86 3.14 6.57 -0.09
C PHE A 86 4.36 6.46 -1.01
N ALA A 87 5.10 7.58 -1.20
CA ALA A 87 6.29 7.61 -2.04
C ALA A 87 7.33 6.57 -1.61
N ILE A 88 7.60 6.44 -0.31
CA ILE A 88 8.52 5.43 0.22
C ILE A 88 8.01 4.02 -0.11
N ASN A 89 6.74 3.71 0.23
CA ASN A 89 6.21 2.36 0.12
C ASN A 89 6.14 1.83 -1.33
N VAL A 90 5.91 2.70 -2.32
CA VAL A 90 5.79 2.27 -3.73
C VAL A 90 7.12 2.25 -4.47
N ASN A 91 8.14 2.97 -4.01
CA ASN A 91 9.45 3.02 -4.67
C ASN A 91 10.47 2.03 -4.08
N ILE A 92 10.21 1.44 -2.91
CA ILE A 92 11.06 0.39 -2.29
C ILE A 92 10.86 -1.01 -2.95
N LYS A 93 10.45 -1.12 -4.18
CA LYS A 93 10.31 -2.37 -4.97
C LYS A 93 9.83 -3.56 -4.12
N PRO A 94 8.57 -3.58 -3.69
CA PRO A 94 8.04 -4.68 -2.91
C PRO A 94 7.84 -5.92 -3.79
N GLU A 95 8.04 -7.12 -3.22
CA GLU A 95 7.63 -8.39 -3.85
C GLU A 95 6.14 -8.68 -3.56
N ILE A 96 5.63 -8.12 -2.45
CA ILE A 96 4.23 -8.20 -2.05
C ILE A 96 3.75 -6.79 -1.69
N LEU A 97 2.83 -6.23 -2.47
CA LEU A 97 2.21 -4.94 -2.21
C LEU A 97 0.79 -5.15 -1.68
N ILE A 98 0.53 -4.66 -0.47
CA ILE A 98 -0.79 -4.74 0.17
C ILE A 98 -1.41 -3.35 0.22
N VAL A 99 -2.61 -3.22 -0.33
CA VAL A 99 -3.36 -1.96 -0.35
C VAL A 99 -4.74 -2.18 0.27
N ASP A 100 -5.09 -1.37 1.26
CA ASP A 100 -6.41 -1.36 1.91
C ASP A 100 -7.05 0.01 1.70
N GLU A 101 -7.99 0.11 0.79
CA GLU A 101 -8.77 1.32 0.43
C GLU A 101 -7.99 2.66 0.33
N ALA A 102 -6.74 2.69 0.76
CA ALA A 102 -5.93 3.88 1.03
C ALA A 102 -5.42 4.61 -0.23
N LEU A 103 -6.00 4.36 -1.42
CA LEU A 103 -5.68 5.11 -2.65
C LEU A 103 -6.19 6.56 -2.65
N SER A 104 -6.84 6.99 -1.55
CA SER A 104 -7.43 8.33 -1.41
C SER A 104 -6.48 9.36 -0.77
N VAL A 105 -5.18 9.23 -1.02
CA VAL A 105 -4.14 10.10 -0.45
C VAL A 105 -3.93 11.35 -1.31
N GLY A 106 -3.81 12.50 -0.64
CA GLY A 106 -3.46 13.76 -1.30
C GLY A 106 -4.61 14.37 -2.14
N ASP A 107 -4.23 15.34 -2.96
CA ASP A 107 -5.13 16.00 -3.91
C ASP A 107 -5.39 15.14 -5.17
N THR A 108 -6.19 15.67 -6.08
CA THR A 108 -6.60 14.95 -7.30
C THR A 108 -5.41 14.59 -8.20
N GLU A 109 -4.39 15.45 -8.25
CA GLU A 109 -3.21 15.23 -9.09
C GLU A 109 -2.32 14.13 -8.50
N PHE A 110 -2.06 14.19 -7.21
CA PHE A 110 -1.31 13.15 -6.51
C PHE A 110 -2.01 11.79 -6.57
N LYS A 111 -3.35 11.74 -6.46
CA LYS A 111 -4.12 10.50 -6.63
C LYS A 111 -3.92 9.86 -8.00
N LYS A 112 -3.86 10.66 -9.09
CA LYS A 112 -3.56 10.15 -10.43
C LYS A 112 -2.15 9.57 -10.50
N LYS A 113 -1.17 10.26 -9.90
CA LYS A 113 0.22 9.81 -9.80
C LYS A 113 0.33 8.47 -9.05
N CYS A 114 -0.36 8.36 -7.91
CA CYS A 114 -0.45 7.12 -7.14
C CYS A 114 -1.04 5.96 -7.95
N THR A 115 -2.17 6.21 -8.63
CA THR A 115 -2.85 5.20 -9.47
C THR A 115 -1.95 4.73 -10.60
N ALA A 116 -1.24 5.64 -11.27
CA ALA A 116 -0.29 5.32 -12.32
C ALA A 116 0.84 4.43 -11.81
N LYS A 117 1.46 4.79 -10.67
CA LYS A 117 2.55 4.01 -10.06
C LYS A 117 2.10 2.62 -9.62
N ILE A 118 0.90 2.48 -9.04
CA ILE A 118 0.37 1.16 -8.69
C ILE A 118 0.14 0.31 -9.93
N ASN A 119 -0.39 0.88 -11.02
CA ASN A 119 -0.56 0.15 -12.27
C ASN A 119 0.79 -0.30 -12.88
N GLU A 120 1.84 0.52 -12.76
CA GLU A 120 3.20 0.15 -13.14
C GLU A 120 3.66 -1.09 -12.33
N ILE A 121 3.56 -1.03 -10.99
CA ILE A 121 3.96 -2.12 -10.09
C ILE A 121 3.16 -3.41 -10.36
N ILE A 122 1.85 -3.32 -10.55
CA ILE A 122 0.99 -4.50 -10.81
C ILE A 122 1.36 -5.19 -12.13
N ASN A 123 1.87 -4.45 -13.10
CA ASN A 123 2.30 -4.99 -14.38
C ASN A 123 3.72 -5.60 -14.34
N GLU A 124 4.47 -5.41 -13.27
CA GLU A 124 5.72 -6.11 -13.05
C GLU A 124 5.45 -7.61 -12.76
N LYS A 125 6.23 -8.50 -13.40
CA LYS A 125 5.94 -9.94 -13.38
C LYS A 125 6.10 -10.61 -12.01
N ASP A 126 6.91 -9.99 -11.14
CA ASP A 126 7.36 -10.60 -9.88
C ASP A 126 6.69 -9.99 -8.64
N VAL A 127 5.65 -9.17 -8.81
CA VAL A 127 4.95 -8.54 -7.68
C VAL A 127 3.60 -9.21 -7.41
N THR A 128 3.40 -9.65 -6.18
CA THR A 128 2.09 -10.09 -5.68
C THR A 128 1.32 -8.88 -5.15
N PHE A 129 0.18 -8.58 -5.77
CA PHE A 129 -0.69 -7.47 -5.37
C PHE A 129 -1.90 -7.97 -4.59
N LEU A 130 -2.05 -7.55 -3.34
CA LEU A 130 -3.21 -7.83 -2.50
C LEU A 130 -3.98 -6.53 -2.26
N PHE A 131 -5.22 -6.50 -2.71
CA PHE A 131 -6.08 -5.33 -2.60
C PHE A 131 -7.33 -5.63 -1.79
N VAL A 132 -7.53 -4.92 -0.69
CA VAL A 132 -8.74 -5.02 0.13
C VAL A 132 -9.62 -3.81 -0.15
N THR A 133 -10.85 -4.03 -0.56
CA THR A 133 -11.79 -2.95 -0.87
C THR A 133 -13.24 -3.42 -0.81
N HIS A 134 -14.14 -2.48 -0.55
CA HIS A 134 -15.58 -2.68 -0.72
C HIS A 134 -16.09 -2.14 -2.08
N SER A 135 -15.24 -1.49 -2.86
CA SER A 135 -15.59 -0.93 -4.17
C SER A 135 -15.36 -1.93 -5.30
N SER A 136 -16.44 -2.51 -5.81
CA SER A 136 -16.38 -3.45 -6.95
C SER A 136 -15.76 -2.85 -8.20
N SER A 137 -15.97 -1.55 -8.46
CA SER A 137 -15.40 -0.87 -9.64
C SER A 137 -13.88 -0.72 -9.53
N VAL A 138 -13.39 -0.38 -8.34
CA VAL A 138 -11.95 -0.24 -8.09
C VAL A 138 -11.28 -1.62 -8.10
N ALA A 139 -11.88 -2.63 -7.46
CA ALA A 139 -11.37 -4.01 -7.51
C ALA A 139 -11.19 -4.50 -8.96
N LYS A 140 -12.17 -4.25 -9.81
CA LYS A 140 -12.14 -4.64 -11.23
C LYS A 140 -11.01 -3.94 -12.02
N SER A 141 -10.65 -2.71 -11.66
CA SER A 141 -9.61 -1.97 -12.38
C SER A 141 -8.19 -2.46 -12.09
N PHE A 142 -7.98 -3.09 -10.91
CA PHE A 142 -6.65 -3.51 -10.48
C PHE A 142 -6.45 -5.03 -10.40
N CYS A 143 -7.53 -5.80 -10.19
CA CYS A 143 -7.43 -7.22 -9.89
C CYS A 143 -8.02 -8.10 -10.99
N LYS A 144 -7.40 -9.27 -11.21
CA LYS A 144 -7.90 -10.32 -12.12
C LYS A 144 -8.65 -11.43 -11.36
N ARG A 145 -8.34 -11.63 -10.07
CA ARG A 145 -8.93 -12.63 -9.17
C ARG A 145 -9.55 -11.92 -7.98
N GLY A 146 -10.66 -12.42 -7.47
CA GLY A 146 -11.36 -11.90 -6.31
C GLY A 146 -11.68 -12.96 -5.28
N ILE A 147 -11.42 -12.65 -4.01
CA ILE A 147 -11.79 -13.49 -2.87
C ILE A 147 -12.87 -12.74 -2.08
N VAL A 148 -14.03 -13.36 -1.91
CA VAL A 148 -15.12 -12.79 -1.11
C VAL A 148 -15.05 -13.34 0.31
N MET A 149 -14.91 -12.43 1.28
CA MET A 149 -14.85 -12.77 2.70
C MET A 149 -16.14 -12.36 3.42
N ARG A 150 -16.61 -13.19 4.37
CA ARG A 150 -17.70 -12.86 5.28
C ARG A 150 -17.45 -13.46 6.65
N GLN A 151 -17.47 -12.61 7.68
CA GLN A 151 -17.25 -13.03 9.09
C GLN A 151 -15.99 -13.90 9.26
N GLY A 152 -14.88 -13.49 8.64
CA GLY A 152 -13.60 -14.20 8.72
C GLY A 152 -13.51 -15.49 7.89
N LYS A 153 -14.56 -15.85 7.13
CA LYS A 153 -14.57 -17.04 6.28
C LYS A 153 -14.49 -16.66 4.81
N MET A 154 -13.71 -17.41 4.05
CA MET A 154 -13.67 -17.33 2.60
C MET A 154 -14.95 -17.98 2.04
N MET A 155 -15.77 -17.17 1.36
CA MET A 155 -17.05 -17.60 0.80
C MET A 155 -16.96 -17.96 -0.67
N TYR A 156 -16.10 -17.28 -1.41
CA TYR A 156 -15.95 -17.48 -2.85
C TYR A 156 -14.56 -17.02 -3.30
N ASP A 157 -13.98 -17.71 -4.27
CA ASP A 157 -12.68 -17.43 -4.85
C ASP A 157 -12.75 -17.75 -6.35
N SER A 158 -12.63 -16.74 -7.20
CA SER A 158 -12.74 -16.89 -8.66
C SER A 158 -12.10 -15.72 -9.38
N ASP A 159 -12.29 -15.65 -10.71
CA ASP A 159 -11.98 -14.43 -11.44
C ASP A 159 -12.79 -13.24 -10.89
N ILE A 160 -12.32 -12.03 -11.17
CA ILE A 160 -12.84 -10.81 -10.54
C ILE A 160 -14.32 -10.56 -10.88
N GLU A 161 -14.77 -10.89 -12.08
CA GLU A 161 -16.15 -10.63 -12.51
C GLU A 161 -17.14 -11.50 -11.73
N ASP A 162 -16.83 -12.82 -11.63
CA ASP A 162 -17.65 -13.79 -10.90
C ASP A 162 -17.64 -13.49 -9.40
N ALA A 163 -16.48 -13.13 -8.84
CA ALA A 163 -16.36 -12.75 -7.43
C ALA A 163 -17.20 -11.50 -7.11
N ILE A 164 -17.19 -10.49 -7.97
CA ILE A 164 -18.04 -9.30 -7.83
C ILE A 164 -19.53 -9.65 -7.95
N GLY A 165 -19.87 -10.54 -8.88
CA GLY A 165 -21.24 -11.03 -9.04
C GLY A 165 -21.77 -11.72 -7.78
N TYR A 166 -20.94 -12.59 -7.19
CA TYR A 166 -21.25 -13.27 -5.93
C TYR A 166 -21.38 -12.28 -4.77
N TYR A 167 -20.44 -11.34 -4.63
CA TYR A 167 -20.44 -10.32 -3.57
C TYR A 167 -21.72 -9.47 -3.59
N LYS A 168 -22.15 -9.01 -4.77
CA LYS A 168 -23.38 -8.22 -4.93
C LYS A 168 -24.62 -8.99 -4.48
N LYS A 169 -24.76 -10.25 -4.92
CA LYS A 169 -25.85 -11.13 -4.49
C LYS A 169 -25.86 -11.33 -2.97
N MET A 170 -24.69 -11.58 -2.38
CA MET A 170 -24.54 -11.78 -0.93
C MET A 170 -25.02 -10.56 -0.12
N ILE A 171 -24.70 -9.33 -0.58
CA ILE A 171 -25.15 -8.09 0.08
C ILE A 171 -26.67 -7.91 -0.05
N GLU A 172 -27.24 -8.18 -1.22
CA GLU A 172 -28.68 -8.07 -1.44
C GLU A 172 -29.48 -9.00 -0.51
N TYR A 173 -29.02 -10.24 -0.33
CA TYR A 173 -29.63 -11.19 0.62
C TYR A 173 -29.48 -10.78 2.10
N SER A 174 -28.44 -10.03 2.43
CA SER A 174 -28.20 -9.58 3.81
C SER A 174 -29.05 -8.35 4.22
N LYS A 175 -29.72 -7.70 3.27
CA LYS A 175 -30.60 -6.53 3.50
C LYS A 175 -32.08 -6.91 3.62
N LYS A 176 -32.40 -8.17 3.41
CA LYS A 176 -33.73 -8.75 3.63
C LYS A 176 -33.79 -9.48 4.97
#